data_0ba69c30ff4014c9994c1f57225fd5ac
#
_entry.id   0ba69c30ff4014c9994c1f57225fd5ac
#
_cell.length_a   1.000
_cell.length_b   1.000
_cell.length_c   1.000
_cell.angle_alpha   90.00
_cell.angle_beta   90.00
_cell.angle_gamma   90.00
#
_symmetry.space_group_name_H-M   'P 1'
#
loop_
_entity.id
_entity.type
_entity.pdbx_description
1 polymer ?
#
loop_
_entity_poly.entity_id
_entity_poly.type
_entity_poly.pdbx_seq_one_letter_code
_entity_poly.pdbx_strand_id
1 'polypeptide(L)'
;MNTISGEFESGTIVPLLAKPVSRTTIFLGKIFAAFLTLLVTYTLLIAYTTLGGLLIYGPQNNLHLLPISLLGSLFSTLIWVAIVLLLGTLFRSSLIAATGALGIWLGTNIIGSIIGVLAGQGWILTYIPGSGNNGSVGGNPLVGTAVSTGTDNIGPNLINYILHPSWDVTYYKIDLTNSTQGTPIWQALNTEPISAIVFTSIVVALSYFVVLIAISWFVFKRAQVTE
;
A
#
# COMPACT_ATOMS: atom_id res chain seq x y z
N MET A 1 -5.53 16.59 -1.60
CA MET A 1 -6.24 15.97 -0.49
C MET A 1 -7.60 16.60 -0.15
N ASN A 2 -7.96 17.72 -0.76
CA ASN A 2 -9.26 18.39 -0.57
C ASN A 2 -10.38 17.78 -1.44
N THR A 3 -10.58 16.47 -1.38
CA THR A 3 -11.61 15.85 -2.21
C THR A 3 -13.01 16.01 -1.58
N ILE A 4 -13.36 15.12 -0.66
CA ILE A 4 -14.68 15.17 -0.02
C ILE A 4 -14.65 16.03 1.24
N SER A 5 -13.65 15.86 2.09
CA SER A 5 -13.54 16.59 3.36
C SER A 5 -13.35 18.09 3.17
N GLY A 6 -12.55 18.52 2.18
CA GLY A 6 -12.36 19.95 1.90
C GLY A 6 -13.61 20.65 1.38
N GLU A 7 -14.52 19.94 0.71
CA GLU A 7 -15.80 20.49 0.27
C GLU A 7 -16.81 20.62 1.43
N PHE A 8 -16.72 19.76 2.44
CA PHE A 8 -17.47 19.94 3.68
C PHE A 8 -16.95 21.14 4.47
N GLU A 9 -15.61 21.28 4.60
CA GLU A 9 -15.00 22.42 5.32
C GLU A 9 -15.25 23.76 4.66
N SER A 10 -15.24 23.84 3.32
CA SER A 10 -15.45 25.08 2.56
C SER A 10 -16.91 25.39 2.27
N GLY A 11 -17.86 24.52 2.63
CA GLY A 11 -19.28 24.66 2.35
C GLY A 11 -19.65 24.50 0.86
N THR A 12 -18.69 24.19 -0.03
CA THR A 12 -18.92 24.05 -1.46
C THR A 12 -19.72 22.79 -1.83
N ILE A 13 -19.91 21.89 -0.87
CA ILE A 13 -20.72 20.68 -1.07
C ILE A 13 -22.21 21.00 -1.25
N VAL A 14 -22.72 22.08 -0.64
CA VAL A 14 -24.15 22.47 -0.73
C VAL A 14 -24.56 22.83 -2.16
N PRO A 15 -23.90 23.78 -2.86
CA PRO A 15 -24.22 24.07 -4.25
C PRO A 15 -23.98 22.89 -5.21
N LEU A 16 -23.04 21.98 -4.85
CA LEU A 16 -22.77 20.79 -5.66
C LEU A 16 -23.93 19.78 -5.57
N LEU A 17 -24.52 19.62 -4.39
CA LEU A 17 -25.66 18.73 -4.15
C LEU A 17 -27.01 19.34 -4.60
N ALA A 18 -27.09 20.65 -4.82
CA ALA A 18 -28.26 21.33 -5.36
C ALA A 18 -28.44 21.06 -6.88
N LYS A 19 -27.42 20.60 -7.59
CA LYS A 19 -27.52 20.16 -8.98
C LYS A 19 -28.23 18.80 -9.06
N PRO A 20 -28.94 18.50 -10.18
CA PRO A 20 -29.64 17.20 -10.35
C PRO A 20 -28.67 16.06 -10.67
N VAL A 21 -27.60 15.94 -9.88
CA VAL A 21 -26.58 14.89 -9.99
C VAL A 21 -26.66 13.99 -8.76
N SER A 22 -26.65 12.68 -8.98
CA SER A 22 -26.73 11.73 -7.87
C SER A 22 -25.49 11.79 -6.97
N ARG A 23 -25.68 11.63 -5.66
CA ARG A 23 -24.55 11.55 -4.70
C ARG A 23 -23.54 10.47 -5.07
N THR A 24 -24.01 9.36 -5.61
CA THR A 24 -23.17 8.26 -6.09
C THR A 24 -22.28 8.69 -7.25
N THR A 25 -22.83 9.47 -8.20
CA THR A 25 -22.04 9.99 -9.34
C THR A 25 -20.93 10.92 -8.86
N ILE A 26 -21.23 11.80 -7.88
CA ILE A 26 -20.22 12.69 -7.28
C ILE A 26 -19.12 11.87 -6.60
N PHE A 27 -19.50 10.88 -5.79
CA PHE A 27 -18.54 10.03 -5.07
C PHE A 27 -17.63 9.23 -6.03
N LEU A 28 -18.23 8.57 -7.04
CA LEU A 28 -17.47 7.83 -8.05
C LEU A 28 -16.56 8.74 -8.89
N GLY A 29 -17.05 9.93 -9.25
CA GLY A 29 -16.24 10.91 -9.95
C GLY A 29 -14.98 11.31 -9.18
N LYS A 30 -15.07 11.43 -7.85
CA LYS A 30 -13.91 11.74 -6.99
C LYS A 30 -12.92 10.58 -6.89
N ILE A 31 -13.41 9.35 -6.79
CA ILE A 31 -12.53 8.15 -6.83
C ILE A 31 -11.81 8.10 -8.17
N PHE A 32 -12.54 8.32 -9.27
CA PHE A 32 -11.94 8.31 -10.61
C PHE A 32 -10.90 9.43 -10.79
N ALA A 33 -11.21 10.64 -10.31
CA ALA A 33 -10.26 11.75 -10.35
C ALA A 33 -8.99 11.44 -9.53
N ALA A 34 -9.13 10.85 -8.33
CA ALA A 34 -7.99 10.42 -7.52
C ALA A 34 -7.16 9.36 -8.25
N PHE A 35 -7.81 8.37 -8.88
CA PHE A 35 -7.13 7.34 -9.67
C PHE A 35 -6.35 7.95 -10.86
N LEU A 36 -6.96 8.86 -11.62
CA LEU A 36 -6.28 9.54 -12.73
C LEU A 36 -5.08 10.37 -12.25
N THR A 37 -5.23 11.08 -11.14
CA THR A 37 -4.13 11.85 -10.56
C THR A 37 -2.97 10.95 -10.18
N LEU A 38 -3.23 9.81 -9.53
CA LEU A 38 -2.21 8.82 -9.20
C LEU A 38 -1.56 8.23 -10.45
N LEU A 39 -2.35 7.86 -11.44
CA LEU A 39 -1.85 7.30 -12.70
C LEU A 39 -0.86 8.26 -13.37
N VAL A 40 -1.22 9.54 -13.51
CA VAL A 40 -0.33 10.56 -14.10
C VAL A 40 0.91 10.75 -13.23
N THR A 41 0.75 10.87 -11.92
CA THR A 41 1.88 11.08 -10.99
C THR A 41 2.87 9.92 -11.03
N TYR A 42 2.39 8.67 -10.95
CA TYR A 42 3.27 7.50 -11.02
C TYR A 42 3.91 7.33 -12.40
N THR A 43 3.20 7.62 -13.48
CA THR A 43 3.76 7.59 -14.84
C THR A 43 4.92 8.58 -14.97
N LEU A 44 4.74 9.82 -14.50
CA LEU A 44 5.79 10.83 -14.51
C LEU A 44 6.98 10.43 -13.61
N LEU A 45 6.70 9.89 -12.42
CA LEU A 45 7.74 9.44 -11.50
C LEU A 45 8.56 8.29 -12.10
N ILE A 46 7.91 7.28 -12.66
CA ILE A 46 8.58 6.15 -13.32
C ILE A 46 9.37 6.63 -14.52
N ALA A 47 8.81 7.50 -15.36
CA ALA A 47 9.53 8.07 -16.49
C ALA A 47 10.80 8.84 -16.03
N TYR A 48 10.67 9.68 -15.01
CA TYR A 48 11.79 10.43 -14.44
C TYR A 48 12.87 9.51 -13.88
N THR A 49 12.51 8.52 -13.06
CA THR A 49 13.47 7.59 -12.45
C THR A 49 14.14 6.70 -13.49
N THR A 50 13.40 6.28 -14.52
CA THR A 50 13.94 5.47 -15.64
C THR A 50 14.92 6.27 -16.46
N LEU A 51 14.58 7.51 -16.84
CA LEU A 51 15.49 8.40 -17.58
C LEU A 51 16.75 8.69 -16.78
N GLY A 52 16.61 8.98 -15.47
CA GLY A 52 17.75 9.18 -14.57
C GLY A 52 18.64 7.93 -14.47
N GLY A 53 18.01 6.75 -14.36
CA GLY A 53 18.71 5.47 -14.35
C GLY A 53 19.49 5.20 -15.64
N LEU A 54 18.89 5.46 -16.80
CA LEU A 54 19.54 5.32 -18.10
C LEU A 54 20.74 6.27 -18.28
N LEU A 55 20.63 7.50 -17.77
CA LEU A 55 21.69 8.50 -17.87
C LEU A 55 22.88 8.20 -16.95
N ILE A 56 22.61 7.68 -15.73
CA ILE A 56 23.65 7.46 -14.72
C ILE A 56 24.28 6.07 -14.86
N TYR A 57 23.47 5.04 -15.05
CA TYR A 57 23.90 3.63 -15.03
C TYR A 57 23.99 3.01 -16.43
N GLY A 58 23.57 3.72 -17.49
CA GLY A 58 23.53 3.20 -18.86
C GLY A 58 22.32 2.31 -19.14
N PRO A 59 22.37 1.51 -20.23
CA PRO A 59 21.26 0.67 -20.65
C PRO A 59 20.80 -0.28 -19.54
N GLN A 60 19.49 -0.27 -19.25
CA GLN A 60 18.87 -1.11 -18.23
C GLN A 60 18.12 -2.28 -18.86
N ASN A 61 18.21 -3.44 -18.21
CA ASN A 61 17.46 -4.61 -18.62
C ASN A 61 16.00 -4.53 -18.13
N ASN A 62 15.10 -5.26 -18.84
CA ASN A 62 13.72 -5.46 -18.40
C ASN A 62 12.84 -4.21 -18.32
N LEU A 63 13.14 -3.13 -19.06
CA LEU A 63 12.31 -1.92 -19.12
C LEU A 63 10.85 -2.20 -19.56
N HIS A 64 10.61 -3.29 -20.27
CA HIS A 64 9.26 -3.73 -20.67
C HIS A 64 8.36 -4.11 -19.47
N LEU A 65 8.92 -4.31 -18.28
CA LEU A 65 8.16 -4.59 -17.05
C LEU A 65 7.69 -3.32 -16.31
N LEU A 66 8.10 -2.12 -16.75
CA LEU A 66 7.67 -0.86 -16.14
C LEU A 66 6.13 -0.68 -16.03
N PRO A 67 5.31 -1.06 -17.04
CA PRO A 67 3.87 -0.97 -16.91
C PRO A 67 3.31 -1.87 -15.79
N ILE A 68 3.93 -3.01 -15.54
CA ILE A 68 3.54 -3.94 -14.46
C ILE A 68 3.89 -3.34 -13.09
N SER A 69 5.08 -2.74 -12.98
CA SER A 69 5.47 -1.98 -11.78
C SER A 69 4.50 -0.84 -11.50
N LEU A 70 4.09 -0.10 -12.54
CA LEU A 70 3.10 0.97 -12.43
C LEU A 70 1.77 0.46 -11.88
N LEU A 71 1.24 -0.65 -12.45
CA LEU A 71 0.00 -1.26 -11.97
C LEU A 71 0.11 -1.70 -10.51
N GLY A 72 1.19 -2.38 -10.14
CA GLY A 72 1.42 -2.81 -8.77
C GLY A 72 1.48 -1.64 -7.79
N SER A 73 2.16 -0.56 -8.14
CA SER A 73 2.24 0.66 -7.32
C SER A 73 0.89 1.37 -7.19
N LEU A 74 0.09 1.39 -8.25
CA LEU A 74 -1.28 1.91 -8.19
C LEU A 74 -2.14 1.09 -7.23
N PHE A 75 -2.10 -0.25 -7.30
CA PHE A 75 -2.85 -1.12 -6.39
C PHE A 75 -2.46 -0.89 -4.93
N SER A 76 -1.17 -0.80 -4.63
CA SER A 76 -0.67 -0.50 -3.28
C SER A 76 -1.21 0.82 -2.75
N THR A 77 -1.25 1.86 -3.59
CA THR A 77 -1.66 3.21 -3.18
C THR A 77 -3.18 3.36 -3.07
N LEU A 78 -3.96 2.59 -3.84
CA LEU A 78 -5.43 2.65 -3.78
C LEU A 78 -6.00 2.36 -2.39
N ILE A 79 -5.34 1.53 -1.58
CA ILE A 79 -5.74 1.27 -0.19
C ILE A 79 -5.65 2.56 0.63
N TRP A 80 -4.54 3.29 0.48
CA TRP A 80 -4.33 4.55 1.21
C TRP A 80 -5.32 5.63 0.79
N VAL A 81 -5.67 5.68 -0.51
CA VAL A 81 -6.76 6.54 -1.00
C VAL A 81 -8.08 6.17 -0.33
N ALA A 82 -8.39 4.88 -0.23
CA ALA A 82 -9.62 4.43 0.42
C ALA A 82 -9.64 4.77 1.92
N ILE A 83 -8.52 4.63 2.64
CA ILE A 83 -8.37 5.04 4.05
C ILE A 83 -8.62 6.55 4.20
N VAL A 84 -7.96 7.38 3.38
CA VAL A 84 -8.13 8.84 3.43
C VAL A 84 -9.57 9.24 3.10
N LEU A 85 -10.21 8.61 2.10
CA LEU A 85 -11.61 8.86 1.76
C LEU A 85 -12.54 8.48 2.91
N LEU A 86 -12.31 7.35 3.55
CA LEU A 86 -13.10 6.92 4.70
C LEU A 86 -12.98 7.90 5.86
N LEU A 87 -11.76 8.26 6.25
CA LEU A 87 -11.52 9.22 7.33
C LEU A 87 -12.11 10.59 6.99
N GLY A 88 -11.96 11.04 5.75
CA GLY A 88 -12.53 12.31 5.28
C GLY A 88 -14.05 12.34 5.30
N THR A 89 -14.71 11.24 4.98
CA THR A 89 -16.19 11.14 5.05
C THR A 89 -16.70 11.03 6.48
N LEU A 90 -15.97 10.35 7.37
CA LEU A 90 -16.34 10.19 8.78
C LEU A 90 -16.17 11.50 9.57
N PHE A 91 -15.01 12.12 9.46
CA PHE A 91 -14.66 13.28 10.28
C PHE A 91 -14.97 14.62 9.62
N ARG A 92 -15.30 14.62 8.33
CA ARG A 92 -15.59 15.85 7.53
C ARG A 92 -14.48 16.91 7.62
N SER A 93 -13.25 16.48 7.89
CA SER A 93 -12.07 17.32 8.03
C SER A 93 -10.90 16.76 7.22
N SER A 94 -10.32 17.59 6.37
CA SER A 94 -9.18 17.24 5.52
C SER A 94 -7.91 17.03 6.36
N LEU A 95 -7.75 17.81 7.42
CA LEU A 95 -6.63 17.71 8.35
C LEU A 95 -6.66 16.38 9.09
N ILE A 96 -7.83 16.02 9.66
CA ILE A 96 -8.00 14.75 10.40
C ILE A 96 -7.82 13.55 9.45
N ALA A 97 -8.32 13.64 8.21
CA ALA A 97 -8.13 12.58 7.22
C ALA A 97 -6.65 12.36 6.89
N ALA A 98 -5.89 13.44 6.68
CA ALA A 98 -4.47 13.36 6.35
C ALA A 98 -3.62 12.88 7.53
N THR A 99 -3.80 13.49 8.71
CA THR A 99 -3.04 13.12 9.92
C THR A 99 -3.41 11.74 10.43
N GLY A 100 -4.68 11.35 10.33
CA GLY A 100 -5.15 10.01 10.67
C GLY A 100 -4.56 8.93 9.77
N ALA A 101 -4.52 9.14 8.45
CA ALA A 101 -3.90 8.21 7.52
C ALA A 101 -2.38 8.09 7.77
N LEU A 102 -1.69 9.21 8.03
CA LEU A 102 -0.28 9.22 8.40
C LEU A 102 -0.05 8.46 9.72
N GLY A 103 -0.90 8.69 10.72
CA GLY A 103 -0.84 7.99 12.01
C GLY A 103 -1.03 6.48 11.87
N ILE A 104 -1.98 6.04 11.02
CA ILE A 104 -2.17 4.62 10.71
C ILE A 104 -0.91 4.06 10.04
N TRP A 105 -0.37 4.75 9.03
CA TRP A 105 0.82 4.30 8.33
C TRP A 105 2.05 4.18 9.25
N LEU A 106 2.32 5.19 10.07
CA LEU A 106 3.42 5.14 11.05
C LEU A 106 3.20 4.04 12.08
N GLY A 107 1.97 3.91 12.60
CA GLY A 107 1.63 2.89 13.60
C GLY A 107 1.82 1.48 13.06
N THR A 108 1.32 1.20 11.86
CA THR A 108 1.45 -0.13 11.23
C THR A 108 2.91 -0.46 10.90
N ASN A 109 3.71 0.50 10.45
CA ASN A 109 5.13 0.30 10.19
C ASN A 109 5.93 0.00 11.47
N ILE A 110 5.74 0.80 12.53
CA ILE A 110 6.48 0.63 13.79
C ILE A 110 6.06 -0.66 14.49
N ILE A 111 4.75 -0.88 14.68
CA ILE A 111 4.22 -2.07 15.34
C ILE A 111 4.53 -3.31 14.49
N GLY A 112 4.43 -3.19 13.16
CA GLY A 112 4.75 -4.24 12.23
C GLY A 112 6.19 -4.72 12.37
N SER A 113 7.15 -3.80 12.40
CA SER A 113 8.56 -4.15 12.58
C SER A 113 8.82 -4.88 13.90
N ILE A 114 8.18 -4.46 14.99
CA ILE A 114 8.31 -5.11 16.30
C ILE A 114 7.72 -6.53 16.26
N ILE A 115 6.50 -6.69 15.76
CA ILE A 115 5.81 -7.98 15.69
C ILE A 115 6.54 -8.94 14.76
N GLY A 116 6.93 -8.50 13.57
CA GLY A 116 7.60 -9.34 12.58
C GLY A 116 8.94 -9.84 13.04
N VAL A 117 9.78 -8.93 13.54
CA VAL A 117 11.18 -9.22 13.86
C VAL A 117 11.34 -9.86 15.24
N LEU A 118 10.64 -9.37 16.26
CA LEU A 118 10.84 -9.84 17.64
C LEU A 118 9.90 -10.97 18.03
N ALA A 119 8.60 -10.89 17.68
CA ALA A 119 7.64 -11.91 18.08
C ALA A 119 7.60 -13.12 17.12
N GLY A 120 8.20 -13.02 15.93
CA GLY A 120 8.16 -14.08 14.92
C GLY A 120 6.77 -14.33 14.34
N GLN A 121 5.82 -13.39 14.53
CA GLN A 121 4.44 -13.47 14.05
C GLN A 121 4.26 -12.69 12.74
N GLY A 122 5.27 -12.72 11.88
CA GLY A 122 5.33 -11.94 10.64
C GLY A 122 4.19 -12.21 9.66
N TRP A 123 3.58 -13.40 9.71
CA TRP A 123 2.45 -13.74 8.84
C TRP A 123 1.26 -12.78 9.00
N ILE A 124 1.03 -12.25 10.21
CA ILE A 124 -0.05 -11.29 10.47
C ILE A 124 0.16 -10.00 9.69
N LEU A 125 1.42 -9.59 9.49
CA LEU A 125 1.79 -8.33 8.83
C LEU A 125 1.41 -8.28 7.36
N THR A 126 1.33 -9.44 6.72
CA THR A 126 0.88 -9.56 5.32
C THR A 126 -0.54 -9.04 5.14
N TYR A 127 -1.36 -9.09 6.19
CA TYR A 127 -2.76 -8.66 6.16
C TYR A 127 -3.00 -7.22 6.64
N ILE A 128 -1.97 -6.54 7.11
CA ILE A 128 -2.10 -5.17 7.63
C ILE A 128 -1.53 -4.18 6.60
N PRO A 129 -2.32 -3.21 6.09
CA PRO A 129 -1.81 -2.20 5.17
C PRO A 129 -0.66 -1.38 5.77
N GLY A 130 0.37 -1.10 4.99
CA GLY A 130 1.54 -0.34 5.44
C GLY A 130 2.55 -1.15 6.24
N SER A 131 2.30 -2.44 6.44
CA SER A 131 3.24 -3.34 7.07
C SER A 131 3.52 -4.55 6.17
N GLY A 132 4.57 -5.27 6.47
CA GLY A 132 4.93 -6.49 5.74
C GLY A 132 5.98 -7.27 6.49
N ASN A 133 6.02 -8.57 6.24
CA ASN A 133 7.07 -9.43 6.78
C ASN A 133 8.25 -9.45 5.81
N ASN A 134 9.46 -9.31 6.34
CA ASN A 134 10.67 -9.34 5.54
C ASN A 134 11.24 -10.76 5.50
N GLY A 135 11.42 -11.26 4.30
CA GLY A 135 12.08 -12.53 4.03
C GLY A 135 13.26 -12.36 3.08
N SER A 136 13.97 -13.41 2.80
CA SER A 136 15.04 -13.41 1.80
C SER A 136 15.01 -14.67 0.94
N VAL A 137 15.51 -14.52 -0.28
CA VAL A 137 15.79 -15.62 -1.19
C VAL A 137 17.28 -15.99 -1.05
N GLY A 138 17.60 -17.29 -0.99
CA GLY A 138 18.98 -17.76 -0.87
C GLY A 138 19.41 -18.13 0.55
N GLY A 139 18.48 -18.23 1.48
CA GLY A 139 18.71 -18.85 2.80
C GLY A 139 19.52 -18.03 3.81
N ASN A 140 19.88 -16.78 3.50
CA ASN A 140 20.58 -15.90 4.43
C ASN A 140 19.98 -14.49 4.42
N PRO A 141 19.42 -14.00 5.56
CA PRO A 141 18.76 -12.70 5.62
C PRO A 141 19.71 -11.51 5.41
N LEU A 142 21.02 -11.70 5.56
CA LEU A 142 22.02 -10.63 5.42
C LEU A 142 22.62 -10.53 3.99
N VAL A 143 22.57 -11.63 3.23
CA VAL A 143 23.24 -11.74 1.91
C VAL A 143 22.25 -12.05 0.79
N GLY A 144 21.11 -12.65 1.13
CA GLY A 144 20.06 -12.98 0.16
C GLY A 144 19.31 -11.78 -0.39
N THR A 145 18.60 -11.98 -1.48
CA THR A 145 17.71 -10.93 -2.02
C THR A 145 16.53 -10.72 -1.08
N ALA A 146 16.41 -9.52 -0.53
CA ALA A 146 15.32 -9.16 0.37
C ALA A 146 13.98 -9.09 -0.38
N VAL A 147 12.97 -9.72 0.19
CA VAL A 147 11.57 -9.69 -0.31
C VAL A 147 10.67 -9.34 0.87
N SER A 148 9.83 -8.33 0.71
CA SER A 148 8.85 -7.95 1.72
C SER A 148 7.44 -8.33 1.27
N THR A 149 6.68 -8.95 2.15
CA THR A 149 5.24 -9.19 1.92
C THR A 149 4.44 -7.89 2.12
N GLY A 150 3.14 -8.01 1.99
CA GLY A 150 2.20 -6.93 2.31
C GLY A 150 1.77 -6.12 1.09
N THR A 151 0.76 -5.31 1.33
CA THR A 151 0.05 -4.59 0.29
C THR A 151 0.87 -3.47 -0.37
N ASP A 152 1.89 -2.97 0.31
CA ASP A 152 2.73 -1.89 -0.20
C ASP A 152 3.83 -2.39 -1.16
N ASN A 153 4.05 -3.70 -1.24
CA ASN A 153 5.12 -4.32 -2.02
C ASN A 153 4.61 -5.09 -3.27
N ILE A 154 3.37 -4.86 -3.71
CA ILE A 154 2.78 -5.57 -4.84
C ILE A 154 3.60 -5.36 -6.12
N GLY A 155 4.01 -4.13 -6.43
CA GLY A 155 4.77 -3.82 -7.63
C GLY A 155 6.11 -4.56 -7.72
N PRO A 156 7.01 -4.41 -6.75
CA PRO A 156 8.28 -5.15 -6.70
C PRO A 156 8.09 -6.66 -6.74
N ASN A 157 7.13 -7.21 -6.01
CA ASN A 157 6.89 -8.64 -5.95
C ASN A 157 6.33 -9.22 -7.26
N LEU A 158 5.50 -8.47 -7.98
CA LEU A 158 5.07 -8.85 -9.33
C LEU A 158 6.24 -8.97 -10.29
N ILE A 159 7.18 -8.02 -10.26
CA ILE A 159 8.39 -8.07 -11.09
C ILE A 159 9.25 -9.27 -10.69
N ASN A 160 9.48 -9.46 -9.40
CA ASN A 160 10.25 -10.61 -8.91
C ASN A 160 9.62 -11.93 -9.32
N TYR A 161 8.29 -12.05 -9.26
CA TYR A 161 7.57 -13.24 -9.70
C TYR A 161 7.71 -13.51 -11.22
N ILE A 162 7.67 -12.46 -12.04
CA ILE A 162 7.82 -12.61 -13.50
C ILE A 162 9.25 -13.03 -13.88
N LEU A 163 10.25 -12.43 -13.23
CA LEU A 163 11.64 -12.71 -13.50
C LEU A 163 12.10 -14.05 -12.88
N HIS A 164 11.54 -14.42 -11.75
CA HIS A 164 11.98 -15.55 -10.94
C HIS A 164 10.78 -16.30 -10.32
N PRO A 165 9.96 -16.97 -11.15
CA PRO A 165 8.73 -17.63 -10.68
C PRO A 165 8.97 -18.80 -9.70
N SER A 166 10.17 -19.35 -9.69
CA SER A 166 10.59 -20.44 -8.80
C SER A 166 11.23 -19.98 -7.49
N TRP A 167 11.18 -18.69 -7.18
CA TRP A 167 11.75 -18.21 -5.92
C TRP A 167 10.90 -18.64 -4.73
N ASP A 168 11.60 -19.16 -3.72
CA ASP A 168 11.08 -19.45 -2.40
C ASP A 168 11.66 -18.44 -1.42
N VAL A 169 10.79 -17.73 -0.71
CA VAL A 169 11.15 -16.67 0.24
C VAL A 169 11.09 -17.24 1.65
N THR A 170 12.21 -17.22 2.36
CA THR A 170 12.31 -17.69 3.74
C THR A 170 12.22 -16.49 4.69
N TYR A 171 11.34 -16.58 5.67
CA TYR A 171 11.16 -15.58 6.72
C TYR A 171 12.00 -15.93 7.94
N TYR A 172 12.50 -14.91 8.63
CA TYR A 172 13.38 -15.04 9.77
C TYR A 172 12.90 -14.22 10.95
N LYS A 173 13.17 -14.69 12.16
CA LYS A 173 13.11 -13.89 13.39
C LYS A 173 14.50 -13.74 14.00
N ILE A 174 14.68 -12.70 14.81
CA ILE A 174 15.88 -12.54 15.62
C ILE A 174 15.72 -13.38 16.89
N ASP A 175 16.61 -14.32 17.12
CA ASP A 175 16.70 -15.03 18.38
C ASP A 175 17.66 -14.29 19.34
N LEU A 176 17.06 -13.61 20.31
CA LEU A 176 17.81 -12.86 21.32
C LEU A 176 18.32 -13.74 22.46
N THR A 177 17.80 -14.97 22.60
CA THR A 177 18.13 -15.87 23.72
C THR A 177 19.43 -16.65 23.49
N ASN A 178 19.76 -16.93 22.22
CA ASN A 178 20.93 -17.68 21.82
C ASN A 178 22.07 -16.84 21.24
N SER A 179 21.98 -15.48 21.39
CA SER A 179 23.00 -14.59 20.88
C SER A 179 24.34 -14.82 21.62
N THR A 180 25.29 -15.42 20.95
CA THR A 180 26.67 -15.54 21.43
C THR A 180 27.47 -14.34 20.91
N GLN A 181 28.17 -13.64 21.82
CA GLN A 181 29.07 -12.53 21.51
C GLN A 181 28.40 -11.30 20.86
N GLY A 182 27.10 -11.06 21.12
CA GLY A 182 26.42 -9.85 20.62
C GLY A 182 26.01 -9.90 19.13
N THR A 183 26.21 -11.02 18.45
CA THR A 183 25.70 -11.21 17.08
C THR A 183 24.31 -11.80 17.12
N PRO A 184 23.30 -11.16 16.49
CA PRO A 184 21.96 -11.72 16.43
C PRO A 184 21.96 -13.02 15.62
N ILE A 185 21.34 -14.06 16.18
CA ILE A 185 21.11 -15.31 15.47
C ILE A 185 19.76 -15.22 14.76
N TRP A 186 19.76 -15.45 13.45
CA TRP A 186 18.56 -15.48 12.63
C TRP A 186 18.01 -16.91 12.58
N GLN A 187 16.79 -17.08 13.09
CA GLN A 187 16.10 -18.36 13.02
C GLN A 187 15.09 -18.33 11.87
N ALA A 188 15.22 -19.27 10.93
CA ALA A 188 14.23 -19.47 9.87
C ALA A 188 12.89 -19.91 10.47
N LEU A 189 11.81 -19.30 10.03
CA LEU A 189 10.45 -19.57 10.48
C LEU A 189 9.71 -20.47 9.48
N ASN A 190 9.46 -19.95 8.30
CA ASN A 190 8.75 -20.60 7.22
C ASN A 190 9.27 -20.14 5.87
N THR A 191 8.93 -20.89 4.84
CA THR A 191 9.28 -20.58 3.46
C THR A 191 8.01 -20.58 2.63
N GLU A 192 7.82 -19.56 1.80
CA GLU A 192 6.66 -19.40 0.93
C GLU A 192 7.10 -19.10 -0.51
N PRO A 193 6.44 -19.67 -1.53
CA PRO A 193 6.74 -19.33 -2.92
C PRO A 193 6.32 -17.88 -3.22
N ILE A 194 7.10 -17.21 -4.06
CA ILE A 194 6.83 -15.81 -4.45
C ILE A 194 5.43 -15.63 -5.05
N SER A 195 4.89 -16.66 -5.72
CA SER A 195 3.53 -16.65 -6.26
C SER A 195 2.45 -16.50 -5.19
N ALA A 196 2.60 -17.17 -4.04
CA ALA A 196 1.68 -17.07 -2.92
C ALA A 196 1.73 -15.67 -2.29
N ILE A 197 2.92 -15.09 -2.16
CA ILE A 197 3.12 -13.73 -1.64
C ILE A 197 2.42 -12.70 -2.52
N VAL A 198 2.60 -12.77 -3.84
CA VAL A 198 1.95 -11.87 -4.80
C VAL A 198 0.43 -12.02 -4.74
N PHE A 199 -0.07 -13.26 -4.80
CA PHE A 199 -1.50 -13.53 -4.77
C PHE A 199 -2.15 -13.00 -3.48
N THR A 200 -1.57 -13.32 -2.33
CA THR A 200 -2.08 -12.87 -1.02
C THR A 200 -2.08 -11.34 -0.91
N SER A 201 -1.00 -10.68 -1.32
CA SER A 201 -0.91 -9.22 -1.29
C SER A 201 -1.98 -8.54 -2.15
N ILE A 202 -2.26 -9.07 -3.36
CA ILE A 202 -3.30 -8.54 -4.25
C ILE A 202 -4.69 -8.78 -3.65
N VAL A 203 -4.98 -9.98 -3.15
CA VAL A 203 -6.30 -10.31 -2.57
C VAL A 203 -6.58 -9.44 -1.33
N VAL A 204 -5.59 -9.27 -0.47
CA VAL A 204 -5.70 -8.41 0.71
C VAL A 204 -5.93 -6.95 0.29
N ALA A 205 -5.15 -6.45 -0.67
CA ALA A 205 -5.30 -5.09 -1.18
C ALA A 205 -6.70 -4.82 -1.75
N LEU A 206 -7.20 -5.71 -2.60
CA LEU A 206 -8.54 -5.60 -3.18
C LEU A 206 -9.64 -5.67 -2.09
N SER A 207 -9.48 -6.56 -1.12
CA SER A 207 -10.44 -6.71 -0.02
C SER A 207 -10.56 -5.42 0.79
N TYR A 208 -9.43 -4.83 1.20
CA TYR A 208 -9.43 -3.54 1.90
C TYR A 208 -10.03 -2.42 1.04
N PHE A 209 -9.62 -2.33 -0.21
CA PHE A 209 -10.13 -1.30 -1.11
C PHE A 209 -11.65 -1.36 -1.23
N VAL A 210 -12.20 -2.54 -1.53
CA VAL A 210 -13.65 -2.73 -1.69
C VAL A 210 -14.40 -2.42 -0.40
N VAL A 211 -13.94 -2.95 0.73
CA VAL A 211 -14.61 -2.76 2.03
C VAL A 211 -14.58 -1.30 2.46
N LEU A 212 -13.41 -0.65 2.39
CA LEU A 212 -13.26 0.75 2.81
C LEU A 212 -14.05 1.71 1.90
N ILE A 213 -14.07 1.47 0.59
CA ILE A 213 -14.87 2.26 -0.35
C ILE A 213 -16.37 2.05 -0.12
N ALA A 214 -16.81 0.81 0.14
CA ALA A 214 -18.21 0.53 0.44
C ALA A 214 -18.67 1.25 1.72
N ILE A 215 -17.87 1.22 2.78
CA ILE A 215 -18.15 1.93 4.03
C ILE A 215 -18.17 3.45 3.79
N SER A 216 -17.16 3.98 3.09
CA SER A 216 -17.07 5.41 2.72
C SER A 216 -18.31 5.86 1.95
N TRP A 217 -18.72 5.08 0.96
CA TRP A 217 -19.93 5.37 0.16
C TRP A 217 -21.20 5.36 1.02
N PHE A 218 -21.34 4.38 1.90
CA PHE A 218 -22.48 4.26 2.81
C PHE A 218 -22.57 5.47 3.76
N VAL A 219 -21.44 5.87 4.37
CA VAL A 219 -21.35 7.04 5.23
C VAL A 219 -21.70 8.31 4.44
N PHE A 220 -21.10 8.48 3.25
CA PHE A 220 -21.36 9.64 2.39
C PHE A 220 -22.82 9.74 1.97
N LYS A 221 -23.47 8.60 1.65
CA LYS A 221 -24.89 8.59 1.26
C LYS A 221 -25.81 9.02 2.41
N ARG A 222 -25.45 8.67 3.66
CA ARG A 222 -26.23 9.02 4.86
C ARG A 222 -25.88 10.38 5.46
N ALA A 223 -24.78 10.99 5.03
CA ALA A 223 -24.39 12.30 5.52
C ALA A 223 -25.49 13.31 5.24
N GLN A 224 -26.14 13.83 6.31
CA GLN A 224 -27.04 14.95 6.22
C GLN A 224 -26.20 16.21 6.01
N VAL A 225 -26.54 17.00 4.99
CA VAL A 225 -26.01 18.34 4.81
C VAL A 225 -26.84 19.21 5.76
N THR A 226 -26.36 19.38 6.97
CA THR A 226 -26.91 20.39 7.89
C THR A 226 -26.38 21.73 7.43
N GLU A 227 -27.32 22.64 7.11
CA GLU A 227 -27.06 24.05 6.88
C GLU A 227 -26.41 24.70 8.12
#